data_02f9d4359fb35044396f79c1b87b86db
#
_entry.id   02f9d4359fb35044396f79c1b87b86db
#
_cell.length_a   1.000
_cell.length_b   1.000
_cell.length_c   1.000
_cell.angle_alpha   90.00
_cell.angle_beta   90.00
_cell.angle_gamma   90.00
#
_symmetry.space_group_name_H-M   'P 1'
#
loop_
_entity.id
_entity.type
_entity.pdbx_description
1 polymer ?
#
loop_
_entity_poly.entity_id
_entity_poly.type
_entity_poly.pdbx_seq_one_letter_code
_entity_poly.pdbx_strand_id
1 'polypeptide(L)'
;YVKSAEQGDAYAHFNLGEMYFQGEHVLQDYKQAHMWYNLAAANGHEQARVNREELSKKMTSDQIAEAQKMAREWMEEFEKRKEE
;
A
#
# COMPACT_ATOMS: atom_id res chain seq x y z
N TYR A 1 16.81 -0.93 16.27
CA TYR A 1 15.61 -0.13 16.22
C TYR A 1 15.19 0.26 14.82
N VAL A 2 16.19 0.41 13.96
CA VAL A 2 15.93 0.65 12.55
C VAL A 2 15.13 -0.50 11.95
N LYS A 3 15.45 -1.72 12.34
CA LYS A 3 14.69 -2.88 11.90
C LYS A 3 13.24 -2.82 12.34
N SER A 4 13.02 -2.37 13.58
CA SER A 4 11.65 -2.22 14.09
C SER A 4 10.89 -1.19 13.29
N ALA A 5 11.56 -0.09 12.92
CA ALA A 5 10.94 0.95 12.12
C ALA A 5 10.57 0.43 10.73
N GLU A 6 11.45 -0.37 10.12
CA GLU A 6 11.17 -0.94 8.82
C GLU A 6 9.99 -1.89 8.87
N GLN A 7 9.94 -2.73 9.88
CA GLN A 7 8.81 -3.64 10.08
C GLN A 7 7.54 -2.85 10.41
N GLY A 8 7.71 -1.79 11.21
CA GLY A 8 6.61 -0.93 11.55
C GLY A 8 6.01 -0.26 10.32
N ASP A 9 6.86 0.13 9.39
CA ASP A 9 6.40 0.77 8.15
C ASP A 9 5.54 -0.19 7.33
N ALA A 10 6.00 -1.44 7.17
CA ALA A 10 5.23 -2.43 6.41
C ALA A 10 3.88 -2.68 7.07
N TYR A 11 3.88 -2.82 8.38
CA TYR A 11 2.66 -3.05 9.13
C TYR A 11 1.73 -1.84 9.07
N ALA A 12 2.32 -0.64 9.17
CA ALA A 12 1.54 0.59 9.06
C ALA A 12 0.89 0.72 7.68
N HIS A 13 1.64 0.39 6.63
CA HIS A 13 1.10 0.42 5.27
C HIS A 13 -0.04 -0.59 5.12
N PHE A 14 0.13 -1.77 5.70
CA PHE A 14 -0.92 -2.78 5.67
C PHE A 14 -2.18 -2.26 6.36
N ASN A 15 -2.04 -1.64 7.51
CA ASN A 15 -3.17 -1.10 8.24
C ASN A 15 -3.88 -0.01 7.46
N LEU A 16 -3.11 0.85 6.79
CA LEU A 16 -3.70 1.89 5.94
C LEU A 16 -4.48 1.27 4.79
N GLY A 17 -3.94 0.21 4.20
CA GLY A 17 -4.65 -0.51 3.16
C GLY A 17 -5.98 -1.06 3.67
N GLU A 18 -5.97 -1.63 4.87
CA GLU A 18 -7.19 -2.15 5.48
C GLU A 18 -8.22 -1.05 5.71
N MET A 19 -7.75 0.11 6.20
CA MET A 19 -8.65 1.23 6.46
C MET A 19 -9.33 1.69 5.18
N TYR A 20 -8.58 1.85 4.10
CA TYR A 20 -9.15 2.28 2.83
C TYR A 20 -10.03 1.21 2.21
N PHE A 21 -9.68 -0.05 2.40
CA PHE A 21 -10.49 -1.15 1.88
C PHE A 21 -11.85 -1.22 2.57
N GLN A 22 -11.85 -1.06 3.89
CA GLN A 22 -13.07 -1.17 4.67
C GLN A 22 -13.82 0.15 4.80
N GLY A 23 -13.13 1.27 4.56
CA GLY A 23 -13.73 2.58 4.73
C GLY A 23 -13.85 3.02 6.18
N GLU A 24 -12.95 2.53 7.03
CA GLU A 24 -12.92 2.91 8.44
C GLU A 24 -12.11 4.17 8.63
N HIS A 25 -12.73 5.20 9.17
CA HIS A 25 -12.11 6.50 9.47
C HIS A 25 -11.71 7.29 8.22
N VAL A 26 -11.87 6.70 7.03
CA VAL A 26 -11.61 7.36 5.75
C VAL A 26 -12.64 6.86 4.76
N LEU A 27 -12.80 7.58 3.66
CA LEU A 27 -13.69 7.12 2.59
C LEU A 27 -13.06 5.91 1.92
N GLN A 28 -13.88 4.89 1.68
CA GLN A 28 -13.43 3.68 1.02
C GLN A 28 -12.85 4.03 -0.35
N ASP A 29 -11.66 3.50 -0.63
CA ASP A 29 -10.97 3.77 -1.89
C ASP A 29 -10.08 2.58 -2.24
N TYR A 30 -10.52 1.82 -3.21
CA TYR A 30 -9.79 0.61 -3.61
C TYR A 30 -8.41 0.93 -4.19
N LYS A 31 -8.27 2.05 -4.89
CA LYS A 31 -6.97 2.42 -5.44
C LYS A 31 -5.97 2.72 -4.33
N GLN A 32 -6.41 3.46 -3.32
CA GLN A 32 -5.55 3.73 -2.17
C GLN A 32 -5.21 2.44 -1.42
N ALA A 33 -6.22 1.61 -1.20
CA ALA A 33 -6.00 0.34 -0.51
C ALA A 33 -4.98 -0.52 -1.26
N HIS A 34 -5.13 -0.61 -2.56
CA HIS A 34 -4.21 -1.38 -3.39
C HIS A 34 -2.79 -0.82 -3.30
N MET A 35 -2.67 0.51 -3.36
CA MET A 35 -1.37 1.16 -3.23
C MET A 35 -0.69 0.82 -1.91
N TRP A 36 -1.42 0.95 -0.80
CA TRP A 36 -0.84 0.68 0.50
C TRP A 36 -0.49 -0.79 0.69
N TYR A 37 -1.35 -1.69 0.20
CA TYR A 37 -1.04 -3.12 0.23
C TYR A 37 0.21 -3.42 -0.60
N ASN A 38 0.33 -2.77 -1.76
CA ASN A 38 1.48 -2.97 -2.62
C ASN A 38 2.77 -2.54 -1.93
N LEU A 39 2.75 -1.39 -1.26
CA LEU A 39 3.91 -0.90 -0.52
C LEU A 39 4.26 -1.83 0.63
N ALA A 40 3.28 -2.32 1.35
CA ALA A 40 3.51 -3.26 2.44
C ALA A 40 4.10 -4.57 1.92
N ALA A 41 3.56 -5.07 0.81
CA ALA A 41 4.04 -6.31 0.20
C ALA A 41 5.48 -6.16 -0.28
N ALA A 42 5.83 -4.99 -0.81
CA ALA A 42 7.19 -4.71 -1.26
C ALA A 42 8.18 -4.78 -0.10
N ASN A 43 7.70 -4.53 1.11
CA ASN A 43 8.52 -4.61 2.32
C ASN A 43 8.42 -5.97 3.01
N GLY A 44 7.87 -6.95 2.33
CA GLY A 44 7.86 -8.33 2.82
C GLY A 44 6.63 -8.74 3.61
N HIS A 45 5.57 -7.94 3.59
CA HIS A 45 4.34 -8.28 4.31
C HIS A 45 3.49 -9.22 3.47
N GLU A 46 3.51 -10.51 3.79
CA GLU A 46 2.81 -11.54 3.01
C GLU A 46 1.31 -11.35 2.98
N GLN A 47 0.69 -11.01 4.10
CA GLN A 47 -0.74 -10.84 4.15
C GLN A 47 -1.19 -9.68 3.25
N ALA A 48 -0.37 -8.64 3.17
CA ALA A 48 -0.67 -7.52 2.28
C ALA A 48 -0.69 -7.96 0.81
N ARG A 49 0.24 -8.84 0.46
CA ARG A 49 0.28 -9.38 -0.90
C ARG A 49 -0.99 -10.16 -1.21
N VAL A 50 -1.40 -11.00 -0.28
CA VAL A 50 -2.62 -11.79 -0.46
C VAL A 50 -3.84 -10.87 -0.58
N ASN A 51 -3.92 -9.88 0.31
CA ASN A 51 -5.03 -8.95 0.29
C ASN A 51 -5.06 -8.13 -1.00
N ARG A 52 -3.87 -7.74 -1.49
CA ARG A 52 -3.77 -7.01 -2.75
C ARG A 52 -4.33 -7.83 -3.90
N GLU A 53 -3.99 -9.12 -3.95
CA GLU A 53 -4.47 -9.99 -5.02
C GLU A 53 -5.98 -10.16 -4.95
N GLU A 54 -6.50 -10.32 -3.75
CA GLU A 54 -7.95 -10.44 -3.57
C GLU A 54 -8.66 -9.15 -3.98
N LEU A 55 -8.09 -8.01 -3.61
CA LEU A 55 -8.65 -6.72 -3.96
C LEU A 55 -8.62 -6.49 -5.46
N SER A 56 -7.55 -6.94 -6.12
CA SER A 56 -7.40 -6.78 -7.57
C SER A 56 -8.56 -7.43 -8.33
N LYS A 57 -9.14 -8.48 -7.78
CA LYS A 57 -10.28 -9.14 -8.41
C LYS A 57 -11.52 -8.25 -8.44
N LYS A 58 -11.57 -7.25 -7.58
CA LYS A 58 -12.69 -6.32 -7.49
C LYS A 58 -12.44 -5.02 -8.24
N MET A 59 -11.25 -4.87 -8.83
CA MET A 59 -10.84 -3.64 -9.49
C MET A 59 -10.74 -3.85 -11.01
N THR A 60 -10.93 -2.76 -11.75
CA THR A 60 -10.68 -2.79 -13.19
C THR A 60 -9.18 -2.74 -13.46
N SER A 61 -8.79 -3.11 -14.68
CA SER A 61 -7.39 -3.03 -15.09
C SER A 61 -6.85 -1.60 -14.96
N ASP A 62 -7.67 -0.62 -15.33
CA ASP A 62 -7.28 0.79 -15.25
C ASP A 62 -7.05 1.21 -13.80
N GLN A 63 -7.91 0.76 -12.89
CA GLN A 63 -7.77 1.08 -11.48
C GLN A 63 -6.49 0.47 -10.91
N ILE A 64 -6.19 -0.77 -11.30
CA ILE A 64 -4.98 -1.45 -10.83
C ILE A 64 -3.74 -0.72 -11.35
N ALA A 65 -3.74 -0.37 -12.63
CA ALA A 65 -2.61 0.35 -13.22
C ALA A 65 -2.39 1.69 -12.54
N GLU A 66 -3.46 2.39 -12.23
CA GLU A 66 -3.37 3.68 -11.54
C GLU A 66 -2.83 3.51 -10.12
N ALA A 67 -3.29 2.47 -9.41
CA ALA A 67 -2.79 2.19 -8.06
C ALA A 67 -1.30 1.88 -8.08
N GLN A 68 -0.85 1.13 -9.07
CA GLN A 68 0.57 0.80 -9.22
C GLN A 68 1.40 2.05 -9.50
N LYS A 69 0.86 2.94 -10.33
CA LYS A 69 1.52 4.21 -10.61
C LYS A 69 1.65 5.04 -9.34
N MET A 70 0.58 5.11 -8.56
CA MET A 70 0.57 5.84 -7.30
C MET A 70 1.63 5.29 -6.34
N ALA A 71 1.76 3.97 -6.28
CA ALA A 71 2.75 3.35 -5.41
C ALA A 71 4.17 3.71 -5.83
N ARG A 72 4.44 3.71 -7.15
CA ARG A 72 5.75 4.09 -7.65
C ARG A 72 6.06 5.55 -7.33
N GLU A 73 5.08 6.42 -7.52
CA GLU A 73 5.27 7.85 -7.23
C GLU A 73 5.52 8.08 -5.75
N TRP A 74 4.82 7.34 -4.91
CA TRP A 74 5.02 7.45 -3.47
C TRP A 74 6.43 7.02 -3.09
N MET A 75 6.91 5.93 -3.67
CA MET A 75 8.25 5.43 -3.39
C MET A 75 9.33 6.42 -3.85
N GLU A 76 9.13 7.01 -5.01
CA GLU A 76 10.06 8.02 -5.53
C GLU A 76 10.13 9.23 -4.60
N GLU A 77 8.99 9.70 -4.14
CA GLU A 77 8.95 10.82 -3.20
C GLU A 77 9.63 10.48 -1.88
N PHE A 78 9.38 9.26 -1.40
CA PHE A 78 9.98 8.80 -0.16
C PHE A 78 11.50 8.74 -0.27
N GLU A 79 11.99 8.25 -1.39
CA GLU A 79 13.43 8.15 -1.63
C GLU A 79 14.07 9.51 -1.71
N LYS A 80 13.41 10.47 -2.35
CA LYS A 80 13.90 11.83 -2.42
C LYS A 80 14.05 12.45 -1.04
N ARG A 81 13.06 12.23 -0.19
CA ARG A 81 13.11 12.75 1.17
C ARG A 81 14.26 12.13 1.96
N LYS A 82 14.53 10.87 1.68
CA LYS A 82 15.60 10.17 2.37
C LYS A 82 16.96 10.74 2.05
N GLU A 83 17.14 11.21 0.82
CA GLU A 83 18.40 11.76 0.37
C GLU A 83 18.68 13.15 0.94
N GLU A 84 17.64 13.84 1.35
CA GLU A 84 17.80 15.16 1.96
C GLU A 84 18.17 15.04 3.43
#